data_ac4a7cfb165afed2d5891406a8440ab6
#
_entry.id   ac4a7cfb165afed2d5891406a8440ab6
#
_cell.length_a   1.000
_cell.length_b   1.000
_cell.length_c   1.000
_cell.angle_alpha   90.00
_cell.angle_beta   90.00
_cell.angle_gamma   90.00
#
_symmetry.space_group_name_H-M   'P 1'
#
loop_
_entity.id
_entity.type
_entity.pdbx_description
1 polymer ?
#
loop_
_entity_poly.entity_id
_entity_poly.type
_entity_poly.pdbx_seq_one_letter_code
_entity_poly.pdbx_strand_id
1 'polypeptide(L)'
;MDFRHEWKHEINYSDMIILRQRLSAIMKPDENAVEGKYFIRSLYFDNISDKALREKIDGVNCREKFRIRYYNDDTSLIHLEKKSKINGLGNKQSASLSAEEAQKIVDGDFDWMIDCDRPLVQELYSKMMSQGLRPKTIVDYIREPFVFSAGNVRVTLDYDIRTGLYCTDFLNPDCITIPAGNAPIILEVKWDEFLPSVIRDIVQLENRRTAAFSKYAVCRIYG
;
A
#
# COMPACT_ATOMS: atom_id res chain seq x y z
N MET A 1 0.28 -14.69 13.95
CA MET A 1 0.22 -14.20 12.54
C MET A 1 -1.25 -13.95 12.26
N ASP A 2 -1.63 -12.70 12.10
CA ASP A 2 -3.04 -12.36 11.85
C ASP A 2 -3.28 -12.36 10.33
N PHE A 3 -3.86 -13.42 9.86
CA PHE A 3 -4.34 -13.50 8.49
C PHE A 3 -5.71 -12.85 8.41
N ARG A 4 -5.85 -11.85 7.53
CA ARG A 4 -7.12 -11.17 7.27
C ARG A 4 -7.64 -11.53 5.89
N HIS A 5 -8.94 -11.62 5.77
CA HIS A 5 -9.61 -11.71 4.48
C HIS A 5 -9.54 -10.35 3.77
N GLU A 6 -9.46 -10.36 2.44
CA GLU A 6 -9.37 -9.15 1.63
C GLU A 6 -10.12 -9.34 0.31
N TRP A 7 -11.04 -8.41 0.03
CA TRP A 7 -11.62 -8.22 -1.30
C TRP A 7 -11.11 -6.92 -1.90
N LYS A 8 -10.90 -6.93 -3.22
CA LYS A 8 -10.59 -5.75 -4.01
C LYS A 8 -11.46 -5.72 -5.25
N HIS A 9 -12.02 -4.56 -5.52
CA HIS A 9 -12.80 -4.30 -6.72
C HIS A 9 -12.32 -3.00 -7.37
N GLU A 10 -12.21 -3.04 -8.69
CA GLU A 10 -12.06 -1.81 -9.48
C GLU A 10 -13.44 -1.21 -9.66
N ILE A 11 -13.57 0.06 -9.33
CA ILE A 11 -14.83 0.80 -9.35
C ILE A 11 -14.66 2.11 -10.13
N ASN A 12 -15.76 2.66 -10.59
CA ASN A 12 -15.78 3.96 -11.24
C ASN A 12 -16.13 5.09 -10.24
N TYR A 13 -16.15 6.33 -10.75
CA TYR A 13 -16.40 7.51 -9.91
C TYR A 13 -17.84 7.53 -9.35
N SER A 14 -18.84 7.10 -10.15
CA SER A 14 -20.22 7.01 -9.68
C SER A 14 -20.40 5.98 -8.56
N ASP A 15 -19.75 4.82 -8.69
CA ASP A 15 -19.73 3.81 -7.63
C ASP A 15 -19.09 4.37 -6.35
N MET A 16 -17.99 5.12 -6.47
CA MET A 16 -17.32 5.73 -5.33
C MET A 16 -18.24 6.69 -4.57
N ILE A 17 -19.00 7.54 -5.27
CA ILE A 17 -19.94 8.48 -4.65
C ILE A 17 -21.02 7.71 -3.89
N ILE A 18 -21.61 6.70 -4.51
CA ILE A 18 -22.66 5.87 -3.90
C ILE A 18 -22.13 5.14 -2.67
N LEU A 19 -20.96 4.52 -2.79
CA LEU A 19 -20.30 3.80 -1.69
C LEU A 19 -19.97 4.74 -0.54
N ARG A 20 -19.42 5.92 -0.80
CA ARG A 20 -19.11 6.92 0.21
C ARG A 20 -20.35 7.28 1.03
N GLN A 21 -21.49 7.53 0.38
CA GLN A 21 -22.74 7.84 1.06
C GLN A 21 -23.23 6.65 1.92
N ARG A 22 -23.26 5.44 1.35
CA ARG A 22 -23.68 4.23 2.06
C ARG A 22 -22.79 3.89 3.24
N LEU A 23 -21.46 3.96 3.07
CA LEU A 23 -20.49 3.68 4.11
C LEU A 23 -20.57 4.70 5.24
N SER A 24 -20.68 6.00 4.93
CA SER A 24 -20.79 7.06 5.94
C SER A 24 -22.06 6.96 6.79
N ALA A 25 -23.09 6.27 6.30
CA ALA A 25 -24.35 6.09 7.05
C ALA A 25 -24.21 5.08 8.21
N ILE A 26 -23.26 4.11 8.12
CA ILE A 26 -23.18 3.00 9.09
C ILE A 26 -21.78 2.75 9.62
N MET A 27 -20.73 3.21 8.96
CA MET A 27 -19.34 3.08 9.37
C MET A 27 -18.80 4.41 9.88
N LYS A 28 -17.81 4.35 10.75
CA LYS A 28 -17.10 5.54 11.20
C LYS A 28 -15.88 5.78 10.32
N PRO A 29 -15.47 7.04 10.06
CA PRO A 29 -14.15 7.32 9.52
C PRO A 29 -13.08 6.82 10.51
N ASP A 30 -11.90 6.50 10.00
CA ASP A 30 -10.75 6.18 10.86
C ASP A 30 -10.33 7.43 11.65
N GLU A 31 -10.13 7.29 12.95
CA GLU A 31 -9.85 8.42 13.87
C GLU A 31 -8.55 9.18 13.52
N ASN A 32 -7.61 8.52 12.87
CA ASN A 32 -6.35 9.14 12.47
C ASN A 32 -6.43 9.81 11.07
N ALA A 33 -7.57 9.72 10.40
CA ALA A 33 -7.75 10.33 9.09
C ALA A 33 -8.02 11.82 9.21
N VAL A 34 -7.25 12.64 8.50
CA VAL A 34 -7.46 14.10 8.42
C VAL A 34 -8.62 14.35 7.46
N GLU A 35 -9.67 15.01 7.91
CA GLU A 35 -10.90 15.22 7.13
C GLU A 35 -11.44 13.94 6.46
N GLY A 36 -11.29 12.80 7.15
CA GLY A 36 -11.73 11.49 6.65
C GLY A 36 -10.84 10.87 5.56
N LYS A 37 -9.64 11.41 5.34
CA LYS A 37 -8.73 10.96 4.28
C LYS A 37 -7.30 10.80 4.79
N TYR A 38 -6.54 9.98 4.05
CA TYR A 38 -5.09 9.94 4.10
C TYR A 38 -4.54 10.31 2.73
N PHE A 39 -3.59 11.23 2.68
CA PHE A 39 -2.60 11.24 1.63
C PHE A 39 -1.53 10.19 1.99
N ILE A 40 -1.16 9.35 1.04
CA ILE A 40 -0.22 8.26 1.31
C ILE A 40 0.89 8.31 0.27
N ARG A 41 2.12 8.53 0.71
CA ARG A 41 3.32 8.37 -0.11
C ARG A 41 4.05 7.09 0.27
N SER A 42 4.42 6.30 -0.73
CA SER A 42 5.19 5.08 -0.55
C SER A 42 6.33 5.01 -1.56
N LEU A 43 7.53 4.71 -1.12
CA LEU A 43 8.65 4.35 -1.99
C LEU A 43 8.81 2.83 -1.99
N TYR A 44 8.62 2.22 -3.15
CA TYR A 44 8.76 0.78 -3.34
C TYR A 44 10.17 0.38 -3.72
N PHE A 45 10.55 -0.83 -3.30
CA PHE A 45 11.83 -1.45 -3.61
C PHE A 45 11.64 -2.56 -4.64
N ASP A 46 12.57 -2.65 -5.57
CA ASP A 46 12.70 -3.76 -6.51
C ASP A 46 14.16 -3.91 -6.94
N ASN A 47 14.49 -4.98 -7.62
CA ASN A 47 15.82 -5.16 -8.19
C ASN A 47 15.87 -4.71 -9.66
N ILE A 48 17.04 -4.79 -10.27
CA ILE A 48 17.25 -4.39 -11.67
C ILE A 48 16.40 -5.22 -12.65
N SER A 49 16.05 -6.45 -12.28
CA SER A 49 15.24 -7.35 -13.10
C SER A 49 13.73 -7.21 -12.86
N ASP A 50 13.29 -6.21 -12.07
CA ASP A 50 11.88 -5.98 -11.69
C ASP A 50 11.23 -7.25 -11.11
N LYS A 51 11.92 -7.95 -10.21
CA LYS A 51 11.47 -9.22 -9.61
C LYS A 51 10.10 -9.10 -8.97
N ALA A 52 9.89 -8.10 -8.08
CA ALA A 52 8.63 -7.94 -7.36
C ALA A 52 7.47 -7.58 -8.31
N LEU A 53 7.74 -6.84 -9.38
CA LEU A 53 6.78 -6.56 -10.45
C LEU A 53 6.41 -7.83 -11.20
N ARG A 54 7.38 -8.59 -11.69
CA ARG A 54 7.17 -9.83 -12.46
C ARG A 54 6.44 -10.88 -11.64
N GLU A 55 6.89 -11.16 -10.41
CA GLU A 55 6.21 -12.10 -9.51
C GLU A 55 4.74 -11.72 -9.25
N LYS A 56 4.41 -10.42 -9.27
CA LYS A 56 3.03 -9.96 -9.16
C LYS A 56 2.22 -10.19 -10.44
N ILE A 57 2.80 -9.91 -11.62
CA ILE A 57 2.15 -10.09 -12.93
C ILE A 57 1.94 -11.58 -13.20
N ASP A 58 2.97 -12.39 -13.00
CA ASP A 58 2.96 -13.83 -13.25
C ASP A 58 2.16 -14.62 -12.21
N GLY A 59 1.70 -13.95 -11.14
CA GLY A 59 0.90 -14.58 -10.10
C GLY A 59 1.67 -15.57 -9.23
N VAL A 60 3.00 -15.42 -9.13
CA VAL A 60 3.87 -16.30 -8.33
C VAL A 60 3.32 -16.46 -6.92
N ASN A 61 3.23 -17.71 -6.47
CA ASN A 61 2.57 -18.04 -5.21
C ASN A 61 3.36 -17.60 -3.96
N CYS A 62 4.70 -17.67 -4.01
CA CYS A 62 5.57 -17.19 -2.94
C CYS A 62 6.24 -15.91 -3.39
N ARG A 63 5.74 -14.76 -2.95
CA ARG A 63 6.29 -13.46 -3.33
C ARG A 63 6.29 -12.49 -2.17
N GLU A 64 7.20 -11.53 -2.23
CA GLU A 64 7.32 -10.46 -1.24
C GLU A 64 7.60 -9.13 -1.91
N LYS A 65 7.28 -8.04 -1.22
CA LYS A 65 7.66 -6.69 -1.63
C LYS A 65 7.86 -5.81 -0.43
N PHE A 66 8.85 -4.94 -0.53
CA PHE A 66 9.19 -3.95 0.48
C PHE A 66 8.79 -2.56 0.01
N ARG A 67 8.46 -1.71 0.98
CA ARG A 67 8.28 -0.28 0.79
C ARG A 67 8.53 0.46 2.08
N ILE A 68 8.93 1.73 1.98
CA ILE A 68 8.81 2.70 3.06
C ILE A 68 7.61 3.60 2.79
N ARG A 69 6.97 4.11 3.85
CA ARG A 69 5.73 4.87 3.73
C ARG A 69 5.55 5.86 4.86
N TYR A 70 4.97 7.02 4.53
CA TYR A 70 4.39 7.95 5.48
C TYR A 70 2.98 8.38 5.05
N TYR A 71 2.29 9.11 5.93
CA TYR A 71 0.92 9.56 5.78
C TYR A 71 0.84 11.07 6.00
N ASN A 72 0.01 11.77 5.21
CA ASN A 72 -0.33 13.19 5.38
C ASN A 72 0.90 14.10 5.49
N ASP A 73 1.94 13.81 4.71
CA ASP A 73 3.23 14.50 4.71
C ASP A 73 3.95 14.53 6.07
N ASP A 74 3.50 13.68 7.01
CA ASP A 74 4.15 13.52 8.31
C ASP A 74 5.35 12.56 8.21
N THR A 75 6.54 13.14 8.06
CA THR A 75 7.80 12.40 8.02
C THR A 75 8.34 12.01 9.39
N SER A 76 7.65 12.40 10.49
CA SER A 76 8.00 11.93 11.84
C SER A 76 7.64 10.46 12.07
N LEU A 77 6.73 9.92 11.27
CA LEU A 77 6.23 8.54 11.37
C LEU A 77 6.36 7.80 10.05
N ILE A 78 7.56 7.31 9.77
CA ILE A 78 7.85 6.52 8.58
C ILE A 78 7.83 5.03 8.93
N HIS A 79 7.19 4.22 8.10
CA HIS A 79 7.13 2.77 8.26
C HIS A 79 7.84 2.05 7.13
N LEU A 80 8.79 1.20 7.47
CA LEU A 80 9.22 0.11 6.60
C LEU A 80 8.17 -1.00 6.67
N GLU A 81 7.65 -1.40 5.52
CA GLU A 81 6.66 -2.47 5.41
C GLU A 81 7.10 -3.55 4.43
N LYS A 82 6.97 -4.80 4.85
CA LYS A 82 7.07 -5.98 3.98
C LYS A 82 5.70 -6.61 3.85
N LYS A 83 5.27 -6.84 2.62
CA LYS A 83 4.10 -7.67 2.32
C LYS A 83 4.56 -8.94 1.64
N SER A 84 4.25 -10.09 2.25
CA SER A 84 4.50 -11.41 1.71
C SER A 84 3.18 -12.07 1.34
N LYS A 85 3.20 -12.91 0.32
CA LYS A 85 2.09 -13.80 -0.03
C LYS A 85 2.64 -15.22 -0.19
N ILE A 86 2.08 -16.17 0.56
CA ILE A 86 2.47 -17.58 0.56
C ILE A 86 1.19 -18.40 0.50
N ASN A 87 1.02 -19.24 -0.51
CA ASN A 87 -0.16 -20.10 -0.70
C ASN A 87 -1.50 -19.33 -0.60
N GLY A 88 -1.57 -18.16 -1.22
CA GLY A 88 -2.77 -17.34 -1.19
C GLY A 88 -2.92 -16.45 0.07
N LEU A 89 -2.22 -16.76 1.16
CA LEU A 89 -2.28 -16.05 2.43
C LEU A 89 -1.31 -14.85 2.41
N GLY A 90 -1.80 -13.70 2.86
CA GLY A 90 -1.00 -12.48 2.96
C GLY A 90 -0.51 -12.24 4.38
N ASN A 91 0.77 -11.91 4.53
CA ASN A 91 1.34 -11.43 5.78
C ASN A 91 1.90 -10.02 5.60
N LYS A 92 1.82 -9.20 6.65
CA LYS A 92 2.40 -7.86 6.70
C LYS A 92 3.29 -7.75 7.93
N GLN A 93 4.53 -7.33 7.72
CA GLN A 93 5.46 -6.92 8.78
C GLN A 93 5.72 -5.43 8.65
N SER A 94 5.98 -4.76 9.77
CA SER A 94 6.25 -3.32 9.81
C SER A 94 7.31 -3.00 10.86
N ALA A 95 8.17 -2.04 10.57
CA ALA A 95 9.11 -1.43 11.51
C ALA A 95 9.11 0.09 11.31
N SER A 96 9.29 0.86 12.37
CA SER A 96 9.43 2.31 12.28
C SER A 96 10.81 2.69 11.76
N LEU A 97 10.89 3.79 11.01
CA LEU A 97 12.12 4.44 10.60
C LEU A 97 12.07 5.93 10.97
N SER A 98 13.19 6.51 11.32
CA SER A 98 13.33 7.96 11.37
C SER A 98 13.45 8.55 9.95
N ALA A 99 13.22 9.86 9.82
CA ALA A 99 13.45 10.56 8.54
C ALA A 99 14.91 10.46 8.08
N GLU A 100 15.86 10.55 9.02
CA GLU A 100 17.28 10.38 8.72
C GLU A 100 17.60 8.98 8.18
N GLU A 101 17.07 7.93 8.80
CA GLU A 101 17.25 6.55 8.33
C GLU A 101 16.63 6.32 6.95
N ALA A 102 15.44 6.87 6.72
CA ALA A 102 14.80 6.81 5.42
C ALA A 102 15.61 7.55 4.34
N GLN A 103 16.19 8.70 4.67
CA GLN A 103 17.05 9.45 3.76
C GLN A 103 18.33 8.66 3.44
N LYS A 104 19.00 8.10 4.44
CA LYS A 104 20.16 7.22 4.22
C LYS A 104 19.85 6.08 3.23
N ILE A 105 18.68 5.44 3.38
CA ILE A 105 18.25 4.41 2.42
C ILE A 105 18.09 4.97 1.01
N VAL A 106 17.51 6.17 0.86
CA VAL A 106 17.35 6.82 -0.46
C VAL A 106 18.70 7.15 -1.07
N ASP A 107 19.66 7.63 -0.26
CA ASP A 107 21.00 8.01 -0.68
C ASP A 107 21.93 6.82 -0.95
N GLY A 108 21.50 5.61 -0.61
CA GLY A 108 22.27 4.40 -0.81
C GLY A 108 23.26 4.07 0.31
N ASP A 109 23.14 4.73 1.47
CA ASP A 109 23.89 4.41 2.69
C ASP A 109 23.11 3.36 3.48
N PHE A 110 23.60 2.11 3.47
CA PHE A 110 22.95 0.96 4.10
C PHE A 110 23.73 0.36 5.26
N ASP A 111 24.96 0.80 5.54
CA ASP A 111 25.86 0.14 6.49
C ASP A 111 25.30 0.15 7.92
N TRP A 112 24.59 1.20 8.29
CA TRP A 112 23.92 1.32 9.59
C TRP A 112 22.87 0.22 9.84
N MET A 113 22.32 -0.40 8.78
CA MET A 113 21.26 -1.41 8.89
C MET A 113 21.78 -2.75 9.44
N ILE A 114 23.08 -2.98 9.38
CA ILE A 114 23.73 -4.23 9.85
C ILE A 114 23.55 -4.37 11.37
N ASP A 115 23.81 -3.29 12.09
CA ASP A 115 23.80 -3.26 13.57
C ASP A 115 22.45 -2.79 14.13
N CYS A 116 21.43 -2.65 13.28
CA CYS A 116 20.09 -2.25 13.70
C CYS A 116 19.39 -3.39 14.46
N ASP A 117 18.77 -3.08 15.59
CA ASP A 117 18.04 -4.02 16.44
C ASP A 117 16.67 -4.48 15.89
N ARG A 118 16.22 -3.87 14.77
CA ARG A 118 14.93 -4.16 14.12
C ARG A 118 15.08 -5.26 13.05
N PRO A 119 14.53 -6.48 13.26
CA PRO A 119 14.71 -7.61 12.35
C PRO A 119 14.29 -7.34 10.91
N LEU A 120 13.22 -6.53 10.70
CA LEU A 120 12.75 -6.21 9.35
C LEU A 120 13.72 -5.29 8.60
N VAL A 121 14.44 -4.41 9.31
CA VAL A 121 15.48 -3.54 8.72
C VAL A 121 16.68 -4.39 8.31
N GLN A 122 17.13 -5.32 9.16
CA GLN A 122 18.20 -6.27 8.82
C GLN A 122 17.81 -7.18 7.66
N GLU A 123 16.53 -7.60 7.60
CA GLU A 123 16.04 -8.40 6.46
C GLU A 123 16.08 -7.59 5.16
N LEU A 124 15.64 -6.32 5.18
CA LEU A 124 15.75 -5.45 4.00
C LEU A 124 17.21 -5.31 3.57
N TYR A 125 18.14 -5.05 4.49
CA TYR A 125 19.58 -5.00 4.20
C TYR A 125 20.07 -6.28 3.50
N SER A 126 19.74 -7.44 4.07
CA SER A 126 20.11 -8.74 3.48
C SER A 126 19.60 -8.89 2.04
N LYS A 127 18.36 -8.46 1.77
CA LYS A 127 17.78 -8.47 0.41
C LYS A 127 18.44 -7.45 -0.51
N MET A 128 18.83 -6.29 0.01
CA MET A 128 19.59 -5.29 -0.76
C MET A 128 20.95 -5.83 -1.19
N MET A 129 21.64 -6.54 -0.29
CA MET A 129 22.96 -7.13 -0.60
C MET A 129 22.86 -8.37 -1.48
N SER A 130 21.93 -9.30 -1.18
CA SER A 130 21.85 -10.58 -1.87
C SER A 130 21.05 -10.58 -3.17
N GLN A 131 20.03 -9.71 -3.29
CA GLN A 131 19.13 -9.67 -4.45
C GLN A 131 19.20 -8.34 -5.22
N GLY A 132 19.98 -7.38 -4.75
CA GLY A 132 20.13 -6.07 -5.38
C GLY A 132 18.86 -5.20 -5.26
N LEU A 133 18.06 -5.36 -4.19
CA LEU A 133 16.92 -4.46 -3.96
C LEU A 133 17.41 -3.03 -3.79
N ARG A 134 16.71 -2.10 -4.45
CA ARG A 134 16.96 -0.66 -4.35
C ARG A 134 15.63 0.10 -4.35
N PRO A 135 15.59 1.33 -3.84
CA PRO A 135 14.48 2.25 -4.09
C PRO A 135 14.17 2.32 -5.57
N LYS A 136 12.89 2.23 -5.97
CA LYS A 136 12.53 2.07 -7.38
C LYS A 136 11.55 3.14 -7.88
N THR A 137 10.46 3.37 -7.18
CA THR A 137 9.46 4.36 -7.57
C THR A 137 8.62 4.83 -6.40
N ILE A 138 8.25 6.10 -6.43
CA ILE A 138 7.26 6.68 -5.53
C ILE A 138 5.86 6.35 -6.06
N VAL A 139 4.98 5.98 -5.15
CA VAL A 139 3.56 5.76 -5.38
C VAL A 139 2.77 6.59 -4.39
N ASP A 140 2.07 7.59 -4.89
CA ASP A 140 1.15 8.44 -4.12
C ASP A 140 -0.29 8.04 -4.39
N TYR A 141 -1.16 8.20 -3.42
CA TYR A 141 -2.60 8.07 -3.59
C TYR A 141 -3.38 8.61 -2.39
N ILE A 142 -4.65 8.88 -2.62
CA ILE A 142 -5.59 9.25 -1.56
C ILE A 142 -6.36 8.01 -1.11
N ARG A 143 -6.60 7.90 0.20
CA ARG A 143 -7.38 6.83 0.82
C ARG A 143 -8.44 7.40 1.73
N GLU A 144 -9.70 6.98 1.54
CA GLU A 144 -10.79 7.20 2.47
C GLU A 144 -11.05 5.91 3.25
N PRO A 145 -10.70 5.84 4.54
CA PRO A 145 -10.89 4.65 5.37
C PRO A 145 -12.18 4.75 6.18
N PHE A 146 -12.94 3.65 6.18
CA PHE A 146 -14.13 3.45 7.01
C PHE A 146 -13.90 2.23 7.89
N VAL A 147 -14.27 2.33 9.17
CA VAL A 147 -14.08 1.25 10.15
C VAL A 147 -15.43 0.84 10.76
N PHE A 148 -15.55 -0.49 11.00
CA PHE A 148 -16.71 -1.07 11.66
C PHE A 148 -16.20 -2.12 12.65
N SER A 149 -16.62 -1.99 13.92
CA SER A 149 -16.03 -2.78 15.01
C SER A 149 -16.34 -4.27 14.92
N ALA A 150 -17.58 -4.65 14.56
CA ALA A 150 -17.93 -6.05 14.42
C ALA A 150 -17.20 -6.68 13.22
N GLY A 151 -16.49 -7.78 13.46
CA GLY A 151 -15.65 -8.45 12.47
C GLY A 151 -14.36 -7.69 12.15
N ASN A 152 -14.03 -6.63 12.90
CA ASN A 152 -12.87 -5.76 12.66
C ASN A 152 -12.78 -5.32 11.18
N VAL A 153 -13.92 -4.88 10.62
CA VAL A 153 -14.01 -4.55 9.19
C VAL A 153 -13.38 -3.19 8.92
N ARG A 154 -12.57 -3.15 7.88
CA ARG A 154 -12.05 -1.90 7.29
C ARG A 154 -12.36 -1.87 5.81
N VAL A 155 -13.11 -0.87 5.40
CA VAL A 155 -13.39 -0.56 3.99
C VAL A 155 -12.58 0.67 3.60
N THR A 156 -11.91 0.63 2.45
CA THR A 156 -11.17 1.81 1.96
C THR A 156 -11.48 2.07 0.49
N LEU A 157 -11.59 3.35 0.16
CA LEU A 157 -11.65 3.85 -1.22
C LEU A 157 -10.30 4.49 -1.53
N ASP A 158 -9.54 3.88 -2.46
CA ASP A 158 -8.21 4.36 -2.86
C ASP A 158 -8.30 4.92 -4.29
N TYR A 159 -7.90 6.17 -4.46
CA TYR A 159 -7.99 6.87 -5.75
C TYR A 159 -6.86 7.90 -5.93
N ASP A 160 -6.85 8.59 -7.06
CA ASP A 160 -5.77 9.51 -7.47
C ASP A 160 -4.38 8.85 -7.31
N ILE A 161 -4.25 7.67 -7.92
CA ILE A 161 -3.00 6.92 -7.89
C ILE A 161 -2.01 7.61 -8.83
N ARG A 162 -0.86 8.00 -8.29
CA ARG A 162 0.18 8.74 -8.98
C ARG A 162 1.52 8.03 -8.86
N THR A 163 2.36 8.21 -9.85
CA THR A 163 3.72 7.63 -9.92
C THR A 163 4.78 8.72 -9.97
N GLY A 164 5.89 8.53 -9.25
CA GLY A 164 7.10 9.31 -9.41
C GLY A 164 7.97 8.85 -10.58
N LEU A 165 7.50 7.86 -11.38
CA LEU A 165 8.31 7.21 -12.40
C LEU A 165 9.61 6.67 -11.82
N TYR A 166 10.74 7.27 -12.19
CA TYR A 166 12.07 6.91 -11.68
C TYR A 166 12.51 7.75 -10.47
N CYS A 167 11.71 8.73 -10.05
CA CYS A 167 12.02 9.53 -8.87
C CYS A 167 11.96 8.68 -7.60
N THR A 168 13.00 8.78 -6.78
CA THR A 168 13.12 8.13 -5.47
C THR A 168 13.29 9.14 -4.34
N ASP A 169 13.18 10.44 -4.62
CA ASP A 169 13.31 11.53 -3.66
C ASP A 169 12.10 11.58 -2.70
N PHE A 170 12.06 10.59 -1.83
CA PHE A 170 10.89 10.20 -1.04
C PHE A 170 10.48 11.26 -0.02
N LEU A 171 11.44 11.92 0.61
CA LEU A 171 11.19 12.92 1.66
C LEU A 171 10.96 14.33 1.12
N ASN A 172 11.18 14.55 -0.17
CA ASN A 172 10.92 15.83 -0.80
C ASN A 172 9.41 16.01 -1.07
N PRO A 173 8.71 16.93 -0.39
CA PRO A 173 7.29 17.15 -0.62
C PRO A 173 7.01 17.67 -2.04
N ASP A 174 7.97 18.38 -2.65
CA ASP A 174 7.86 18.95 -3.99
C ASP A 174 8.22 17.95 -5.10
N CYS A 175 8.52 16.69 -4.75
CA CYS A 175 8.78 15.64 -5.74
C CYS A 175 7.56 15.46 -6.66
N ILE A 176 7.77 15.72 -7.95
CA ILE A 176 6.70 15.65 -8.95
C ILE A 176 6.24 14.21 -9.15
N THR A 177 4.95 13.99 -8.99
CA THR A 177 4.29 12.74 -9.39
C THR A 177 3.22 13.03 -10.45
N ILE A 178 3.03 12.08 -11.36
CA ILE A 178 2.03 12.17 -12.42
C ILE A 178 0.95 11.10 -12.23
N PRO A 179 -0.28 11.29 -12.70
CA PRO A 179 -1.30 10.24 -12.66
C PRO A 179 -0.77 8.95 -13.30
N ALA A 180 -1.02 7.82 -12.66
CA ALA A 180 -0.63 6.50 -13.17
C ALA A 180 -1.62 6.06 -14.26
N GLY A 181 -1.62 6.74 -15.40
CA GLY A 181 -2.55 6.54 -16.50
C GLY A 181 -4.01 6.65 -16.06
N ASN A 182 -4.86 5.79 -16.57
CA ASN A 182 -6.28 5.68 -16.18
C ASN A 182 -6.43 4.72 -14.99
N ALA A 183 -5.60 4.85 -13.95
CA ALA A 183 -5.67 3.99 -12.78
C ALA A 183 -7.09 4.01 -12.18
N PRO A 184 -7.70 2.84 -11.96
CA PRO A 184 -9.06 2.77 -11.42
C PRO A 184 -9.10 3.18 -9.95
N ILE A 185 -10.28 3.54 -9.48
CA ILE A 185 -10.57 3.66 -8.06
C ILE A 185 -10.68 2.25 -7.49
N ILE A 186 -10.08 2.01 -6.33
CA ILE A 186 -10.05 0.69 -5.69
C ILE A 186 -10.89 0.71 -4.42
N LEU A 187 -11.95 -0.10 -4.42
CA LEU A 187 -12.63 -0.52 -3.21
C LEU A 187 -11.86 -1.71 -2.61
N GLU A 188 -11.38 -1.56 -1.38
CA GLU A 188 -10.74 -2.65 -0.62
C GLU A 188 -11.53 -2.90 0.66
N VAL A 189 -11.94 -4.15 0.88
CA VAL A 189 -12.66 -4.59 2.09
C VAL A 189 -11.79 -5.61 2.81
N LYS A 190 -11.51 -5.34 4.08
CA LYS A 190 -10.75 -6.25 4.97
C LYS A 190 -11.57 -6.59 6.19
N TRP A 191 -11.50 -7.84 6.61
CA TRP A 191 -12.14 -8.33 7.84
C TRP A 191 -11.36 -9.52 8.41
N ASP A 192 -11.62 -9.83 9.67
CA ASP A 192 -10.99 -10.95 10.35
C ASP A 192 -11.81 -12.25 10.16
N GLU A 193 -12.58 -12.68 11.16
CA GLU A 193 -13.28 -13.96 11.11
C GLU A 193 -14.55 -13.95 10.25
N PHE A 194 -15.31 -12.84 10.28
CA PHE A 194 -16.57 -12.73 9.54
C PHE A 194 -16.81 -11.32 9.00
N LEU A 195 -17.50 -11.25 7.88
CA LEU A 195 -17.99 -10.00 7.30
C LEU A 195 -19.48 -9.85 7.61
N PRO A 196 -19.89 -8.84 8.41
CA PRO A 196 -21.32 -8.58 8.68
C PRO A 196 -22.12 -8.43 7.39
N SER A 197 -23.33 -9.01 7.34
CA SER A 197 -24.20 -8.97 6.16
C SER A 197 -24.48 -7.54 5.69
N VAL A 198 -24.74 -6.63 6.62
CA VAL A 198 -24.97 -5.21 6.32
C VAL A 198 -23.80 -4.57 5.57
N ILE A 199 -22.56 -4.88 5.94
CA ILE A 199 -21.37 -4.37 5.22
C ILE A 199 -21.27 -5.03 3.87
N ARG A 200 -21.43 -6.37 3.80
CA ARG A 200 -21.39 -7.11 2.53
C ARG A 200 -22.40 -6.55 1.53
N ASP A 201 -23.64 -6.27 1.98
CA ASP A 201 -24.71 -5.77 1.11
C ASP A 201 -24.43 -4.33 0.63
N ILE A 202 -23.83 -3.49 1.48
CA ILE A 202 -23.45 -2.11 1.12
C ILE A 202 -22.34 -2.07 0.10
N VAL A 203 -21.31 -2.92 0.26
CA VAL A 203 -20.15 -2.94 -0.66
C VAL A 203 -20.42 -3.74 -1.92
N GLN A 204 -21.55 -4.44 -1.99
CA GLN A 204 -21.94 -5.17 -3.18
C GLN A 204 -22.33 -4.19 -4.29
N LEU A 205 -21.63 -4.29 -5.41
CA LEU A 205 -21.88 -3.52 -6.63
C LEU A 205 -22.20 -4.48 -7.76
N GLU A 206 -23.23 -4.14 -8.54
CA GLU A 206 -23.59 -4.92 -9.71
C GLU A 206 -22.46 -4.88 -10.76
N ASN A 207 -22.18 -6.04 -11.36
CA ASN A 207 -21.24 -6.19 -12.48
C ASN A 207 -19.78 -5.75 -12.18
N ARG A 208 -19.35 -5.73 -10.93
CA ARG A 208 -17.94 -5.48 -10.56
C ARG A 208 -17.21 -6.78 -10.26
N ARG A 209 -16.10 -7.00 -10.96
CA ARG A 209 -15.25 -8.16 -10.75
C ARG A 209 -14.25 -7.91 -9.64
N THR A 210 -13.92 -8.95 -8.90
CA THR A 210 -12.77 -8.93 -8.00
C THR A 210 -11.50 -8.78 -8.82
N ALA A 211 -10.61 -7.89 -8.38
CA ALA A 211 -9.37 -7.60 -9.08
C ALA A 211 -8.15 -7.88 -8.21
N ALA A 212 -7.14 -8.50 -8.82
CA ALA A 212 -5.82 -8.65 -8.21
C ALA A 212 -4.97 -7.38 -8.41
N PHE A 213 -5.48 -6.22 -7.99
CA PHE A 213 -4.88 -4.92 -8.25
C PHE A 213 -3.60 -4.69 -7.44
N SER A 214 -2.62 -4.04 -8.05
CA SER A 214 -1.38 -3.59 -7.39
C SER A 214 -1.01 -2.19 -7.83
N LYS A 215 -1.08 -1.21 -6.90
CA LYS A 215 -0.65 0.18 -7.15
C LYS A 215 0.78 0.25 -7.68
N TYR A 216 1.69 -0.54 -7.08
CA TYR A 216 3.07 -0.64 -7.56
C TYR A 216 3.14 -1.07 -9.04
N ALA A 217 2.42 -2.14 -9.41
CA ALA A 217 2.46 -2.62 -10.79
C ALA A 217 1.95 -1.58 -11.78
N VAL A 218 0.83 -0.91 -11.48
CA VAL A 218 0.28 0.15 -12.34
C VAL A 218 1.26 1.31 -12.47
N CYS A 219 1.88 1.75 -11.38
CA CYS A 219 2.87 2.83 -11.41
C CYS A 219 4.15 2.47 -12.17
N ARG A 220 4.43 1.16 -12.34
CA ARG A 220 5.62 0.67 -13.08
C ARG A 220 5.37 0.42 -14.56
N ILE A 221 4.11 0.32 -15.00
CA ILE A 221 3.77 0.14 -16.43
C ILE A 221 4.15 1.39 -17.25
N TYR A 222 4.15 2.56 -16.63
CA TYR A 222 4.41 3.85 -17.28
C TYR A 222 5.82 4.41 -17.00
N GLY A 223 6.67 3.65 -16.34
CA GLY A 223 8.02 4.07 -15.97
C GLY A 223 9.05 2.97 -15.91
#